data_3fdc71387adae8de74f0077e342c5fb1
#
_entry.id   3fdc71387adae8de74f0077e342c5fb1
#
_cell.length_a   1.000
_cell.length_b   1.000
_cell.length_c   1.000
_cell.angle_alpha   90.00
_cell.angle_beta   90.00
_cell.angle_gamma   90.00
#
_symmetry.space_group_name_H-M   'P 1'
#
loop_
_entity.id
_entity.type
_entity.pdbx_description
1 polymer ?
#
loop_
_entity_poly.entity_id
_entity_poly.type
_entity_poly.pdbx_seq_one_letter_code
_entity_poly.pdbx_strand_id
1 'polypeptide(L)'
;VIITERRKQNWRLYTMKVLLMNGSPNEKGCTYTALSEVAKSLNSLGIDTEIYYVGEDVSKETLLNVKDMCAESDGFVIGSPVYYASATGSLTHFLDKIFGVAGKDLAYKPGATVVSCRRGGASSTFEQINKYFTINNMPVVSSNYWNMVHGNTPAEVVQDEEGMQTCRELGKNMAWLLKCIEAGKNNGIEKPVAEAKVKTNYIR
;
A
#
# COMPACT_ATOMS: atom_id res chain seq x y z
N VAL A 1 2.77 42.81 -22.93
CA VAL A 1 3.14 41.76 -21.97
C VAL A 1 2.09 41.82 -20.87
N ILE A 2 1.10 40.95 -20.91
CA ILE A 2 0.04 40.84 -19.89
C ILE A 2 0.49 39.77 -18.91
N ILE A 3 0.91 40.20 -17.74
CA ILE A 3 1.14 39.29 -16.59
C ILE A 3 -0.22 39.01 -16.00
N THR A 4 -0.75 37.85 -16.33
CA THR A 4 -1.99 37.36 -15.73
C THR A 4 -1.77 37.07 -14.23
N GLU A 5 -2.58 37.74 -13.41
CA GLU A 5 -2.66 37.52 -11.95
C GLU A 5 -2.77 36.04 -11.64
N ARG A 6 -1.73 35.48 -11.02
CA ARG A 6 -1.81 34.15 -10.41
C ARG A 6 -2.87 34.21 -9.30
N ARG A 7 -3.99 33.50 -9.50
CA ARG A 7 -4.95 33.25 -8.46
C ARG A 7 -4.20 32.75 -7.23
N LYS A 8 -4.31 33.48 -6.12
CA LYS A 8 -3.95 33.01 -4.78
C LYS A 8 -4.91 31.86 -4.46
N GLN A 9 -4.57 30.65 -4.86
CA GLN A 9 -5.25 29.45 -4.42
C GLN A 9 -4.94 29.26 -2.94
N ASN A 10 -5.96 29.19 -2.12
CA ASN A 10 -5.90 28.76 -0.73
C ASN A 10 -5.29 27.33 -0.71
N TRP A 11 -3.99 27.24 -0.49
CA TRP A 11 -3.32 26.00 -0.21
C TRP A 11 -3.83 25.53 1.17
N ARG A 12 -4.94 24.79 1.19
CA ARG A 12 -5.10 23.83 2.30
C ARG A 12 -3.84 22.99 2.22
N LEU A 13 -3.09 22.94 3.32
CA LEU A 13 -1.99 22.01 3.50
C LEU A 13 -2.60 20.60 3.49
N TYR A 14 -2.85 20.08 2.28
CA TYR A 14 -3.27 18.69 2.10
C TYR A 14 -2.01 17.85 2.27
N THR A 15 -1.89 17.21 3.41
CA THR A 15 -0.82 16.26 3.64
C THR A 15 -1.22 14.93 3.02
N MET A 16 -0.45 14.45 2.05
CA MET A 16 -0.67 13.11 1.47
C MET A 16 -0.53 12.05 2.54
N LYS A 17 -1.39 11.03 2.49
CA LYS A 17 -1.45 9.96 3.48
C LYS A 17 -1.28 8.58 2.84
N VAL A 18 -0.49 7.72 3.46
CA VAL A 18 -0.34 6.30 3.10
C VAL A 18 -0.89 5.43 4.22
N LEU A 19 -1.82 4.54 3.88
CA LEU A 19 -2.35 3.53 4.78
C LEU A 19 -1.50 2.25 4.65
N LEU A 20 -0.90 1.82 5.75
CA LEU A 20 -0.14 0.58 5.83
C LEU A 20 -0.98 -0.48 6.54
N MET A 21 -1.30 -1.58 5.88
CA MET A 21 -2.13 -2.66 6.41
C MET A 21 -1.25 -3.79 6.92
N ASN A 22 -1.27 -4.04 8.22
CA ASN A 22 -0.51 -5.11 8.85
C ASN A 22 -1.35 -6.38 8.94
N GLY A 23 -1.12 -7.34 8.05
CA GLY A 23 -1.80 -8.64 8.00
C GLY A 23 -1.13 -9.74 8.82
N SER A 24 -0.24 -9.40 9.75
CA SER A 24 0.37 -10.36 10.66
C SER A 24 -0.60 -10.70 11.80
N PRO A 25 -0.69 -11.97 12.25
CA PRO A 25 -1.38 -12.30 13.49
C PRO A 25 -0.73 -11.68 14.74
N ASN A 26 0.55 -11.30 14.62
CA ASN A 26 1.29 -10.62 15.68
C ASN A 26 1.33 -9.11 15.38
N GLU A 27 0.50 -8.33 16.05
CA GLU A 27 0.34 -6.89 15.79
C GLU A 27 1.66 -6.12 15.77
N LYS A 28 2.59 -6.42 16.67
CA LYS A 28 3.91 -5.76 16.79
C LYS A 28 5.08 -6.70 16.41
N GLY A 29 4.81 -7.65 15.50
CA GLY A 29 5.80 -8.63 15.04
C GLY A 29 6.72 -8.13 13.91
N CYS A 30 7.36 -9.07 13.21
CA CYS A 30 8.32 -8.80 12.14
C CYS A 30 7.72 -7.96 11.00
N THR A 31 6.49 -8.24 10.60
CA THR A 31 5.79 -7.46 9.55
C THR A 31 5.59 -6.00 9.97
N TYR A 32 5.17 -5.78 11.21
CA TYR A 32 5.03 -4.43 11.76
C TYR A 32 6.36 -3.67 11.77
N THR A 33 7.47 -4.35 12.10
CA THR A 33 8.81 -3.74 12.09
C THR A 33 9.19 -3.27 10.69
N ALA A 34 8.95 -4.09 9.67
CA ALA A 34 9.19 -3.71 8.27
C ALA A 34 8.30 -2.56 7.82
N LEU A 35 6.98 -2.62 8.11
CA LEU A 35 6.04 -1.53 7.79
C LEU A 35 6.39 -0.23 8.51
N SER A 36 6.90 -0.32 9.75
CA SER A 36 7.34 0.86 10.51
C SER A 36 8.55 1.54 9.87
N GLU A 37 9.46 0.79 9.25
CA GLU A 37 10.59 1.38 8.51
C GLU A 37 10.14 2.08 7.24
N VAL A 38 9.16 1.51 6.51
CA VAL A 38 8.52 2.18 5.36
C VAL A 38 7.83 3.47 5.83
N ALA A 39 7.04 3.41 6.91
CA ALA A 39 6.35 4.56 7.47
C ALA A 39 7.32 5.67 7.88
N LYS A 40 8.41 5.32 8.57
CA LYS A 40 9.47 6.26 8.95
C LYS A 40 10.09 6.95 7.73
N SER A 41 10.35 6.20 6.66
CA SER A 41 10.86 6.76 5.40
C SER A 41 9.86 7.74 4.77
N LEU A 42 8.57 7.38 4.69
CA LEU A 42 7.50 8.23 4.18
C LEU A 42 7.35 9.52 5.00
N ASN A 43 7.28 9.39 6.33
CA ASN A 43 7.12 10.53 7.24
C ASN A 43 8.30 11.51 7.13
N SER A 44 9.54 11.03 6.95
CA SER A 44 10.71 11.88 6.73
C SER A 44 10.63 12.70 5.44
N LEU A 45 9.75 12.33 4.51
CA LEU A 45 9.53 12.98 3.23
C LEU A 45 8.22 13.80 3.19
N GLY A 46 7.58 13.98 4.34
CA GLY A 46 6.35 14.78 4.50
C GLY A 46 5.07 14.06 4.03
N ILE A 47 5.07 12.74 4.06
CA ILE A 47 3.88 11.91 3.79
C ILE A 47 3.40 11.33 5.11
N ASP A 48 2.17 11.61 5.50
CA ASP A 48 1.56 11.05 6.71
C ASP A 48 1.31 9.54 6.55
N THR A 49 1.43 8.81 7.64
CA THR A 49 1.24 7.36 7.62
C THR A 49 0.38 6.88 8.78
N GLU A 50 -0.42 5.85 8.50
CA GLU A 50 -1.17 5.13 9.50
C GLU A 50 -0.96 3.63 9.30
N ILE A 51 -0.60 2.90 10.38
CA ILE A 51 -0.49 1.42 10.33
C ILE A 51 -1.76 0.83 10.95
N TYR A 52 -2.60 0.28 10.09
CA TYR A 52 -3.82 -0.44 10.48
C TYR A 52 -3.53 -1.91 10.71
N TYR A 53 -3.89 -2.42 11.88
CA TYR A 53 -3.83 -3.85 12.20
C TYR A 53 -5.08 -4.56 11.67
N VAL A 54 -4.89 -5.46 10.71
CA VAL A 54 -6.01 -6.14 10.02
C VAL A 54 -6.79 -7.07 10.96
N GLY A 55 -6.09 -7.85 11.80
CA GLY A 55 -6.74 -8.80 12.69
C GLY A 55 -7.55 -9.87 11.95
N GLU A 56 -8.64 -10.30 12.56
CA GLU A 56 -9.55 -11.33 12.01
C GLU A 56 -10.97 -10.80 11.75
N ASP A 57 -11.27 -9.57 12.21
CA ASP A 57 -12.61 -9.00 12.06
C ASP A 57 -12.85 -8.47 10.66
N VAL A 58 -13.78 -9.08 9.96
CA VAL A 58 -14.28 -8.68 8.65
C VAL A 58 -15.78 -8.35 8.68
N SER A 59 -16.28 -7.89 9.85
CA SER A 59 -17.65 -7.42 9.98
C SER A 59 -17.94 -6.28 9.01
N LYS A 60 -19.22 -6.07 8.70
CA LYS A 60 -19.65 -4.97 7.84
C LYS A 60 -19.19 -3.61 8.38
N GLU A 61 -19.23 -3.43 9.69
CA GLU A 61 -18.82 -2.20 10.35
C GLU A 61 -17.32 -1.95 10.15
N THR A 62 -16.47 -2.94 10.44
CA THR A 62 -15.03 -2.87 10.22
C THR A 62 -14.68 -2.58 8.76
N LEU A 63 -15.33 -3.28 7.82
CA LEU A 63 -15.07 -3.05 6.39
C LEU A 63 -15.49 -1.65 5.92
N LEU A 64 -16.56 -1.07 6.46
CA LEU A 64 -16.97 0.31 6.14
C LEU A 64 -15.98 1.32 6.73
N ASN A 65 -15.54 1.13 7.97
CA ASN A 65 -14.54 2.00 8.59
C ASN A 65 -13.22 1.98 7.80
N VAL A 66 -12.74 0.80 7.39
CA VAL A 66 -11.52 0.69 6.58
C VAL A 66 -11.72 1.26 5.17
N LYS A 67 -12.92 1.13 4.59
CA LYS A 67 -13.25 1.79 3.33
C LYS A 67 -13.09 3.31 3.41
N ASP A 68 -13.55 3.91 4.50
CA ASP A 68 -13.39 5.36 4.71
C ASP A 68 -11.91 5.75 4.87
N MET A 69 -11.11 4.95 5.59
CA MET A 69 -9.65 5.11 5.65
C MET A 69 -9.01 4.98 4.25
N CYS A 70 -9.49 4.06 3.40
CA CYS A 70 -9.03 3.93 2.01
C CYS A 70 -9.38 5.15 1.17
N ALA A 71 -10.56 5.73 1.35
CA ALA A 71 -10.98 6.93 0.63
C ALA A 71 -10.09 8.14 0.99
N GLU A 72 -9.70 8.27 2.25
CA GLU A 72 -8.85 9.34 2.77
C GLU A 72 -7.36 9.17 2.49
N SER A 73 -6.92 8.01 2.01
CA SER A 73 -5.51 7.71 1.75
C SER A 73 -5.16 7.87 0.29
N ASP A 74 -3.92 8.28 -0.02
CA ASP A 74 -3.40 8.47 -1.38
C ASP A 74 -2.59 7.29 -1.89
N GLY A 75 -2.11 6.43 -0.98
CA GLY A 75 -1.34 5.24 -1.30
C GLY A 75 -1.48 4.16 -0.24
N PHE A 76 -1.03 2.94 -0.56
CA PHE A 76 -1.22 1.77 0.28
C PHE A 76 0.03 0.90 0.35
N VAL A 77 0.32 0.37 1.54
CA VAL A 77 1.33 -0.68 1.70
C VAL A 77 0.71 -1.84 2.46
N ILE A 78 0.71 -3.04 1.88
CA ILE A 78 0.17 -4.24 2.51
C ILE A 78 1.32 -5.13 2.97
N GLY A 79 1.37 -5.40 4.27
CA GLY A 79 2.38 -6.25 4.89
C GLY A 79 1.83 -7.61 5.31
N SER A 80 2.58 -8.70 5.05
CA SER A 80 2.25 -10.05 5.50
C SER A 80 3.49 -10.82 5.93
N PRO A 81 3.42 -11.66 6.97
CA PRO A 81 4.39 -12.72 7.11
C PRO A 81 4.11 -13.83 6.10
N VAL A 82 5.10 -14.70 5.89
CA VAL A 82 4.95 -15.89 5.05
C VAL A 82 4.40 -17.05 5.87
N TYR A 83 3.22 -17.54 5.50
CA TYR A 83 2.63 -18.77 6.00
C TYR A 83 2.39 -19.74 4.84
N TYR A 84 3.08 -20.88 4.84
CA TYR A 84 2.99 -21.90 3.77
C TYR A 84 3.22 -21.31 2.36
N ALA A 85 4.25 -20.47 2.22
CA ALA A 85 4.61 -19.76 0.98
C ALA A 85 3.48 -18.86 0.43
N SER A 86 2.64 -18.33 1.32
CA SER A 86 1.48 -17.47 1.02
C SER A 86 1.34 -16.40 2.08
N ALA A 87 0.47 -15.42 1.84
CA ALA A 87 0.03 -14.50 2.88
C ALA A 87 -0.80 -15.22 3.94
N THR A 88 -1.00 -14.60 5.10
CA THR A 88 -1.88 -15.19 6.14
C THR A 88 -3.31 -15.32 5.63
N GLY A 89 -4.02 -16.36 6.09
CA GLY A 89 -5.41 -16.61 5.73
C GLY A 89 -6.34 -15.46 6.16
N SER A 90 -6.09 -14.84 7.31
CA SER A 90 -6.83 -13.66 7.78
C SER A 90 -6.64 -12.47 6.84
N LEU A 91 -5.41 -12.19 6.41
CA LEU A 91 -5.16 -11.13 5.45
C LEU A 91 -5.83 -11.38 4.10
N THR A 92 -5.69 -12.57 3.53
CA THR A 92 -6.33 -12.87 2.23
C THR A 92 -7.84 -12.76 2.31
N HIS A 93 -8.45 -13.28 3.39
CA HIS A 93 -9.88 -13.12 3.62
C HIS A 93 -10.30 -11.64 3.73
N PHE A 94 -9.53 -10.84 4.45
CA PHE A 94 -9.75 -9.40 4.55
C PHE A 94 -9.61 -8.70 3.19
N LEU A 95 -8.55 -9.01 2.42
CA LEU A 95 -8.31 -8.39 1.11
C LEU A 95 -9.43 -8.73 0.10
N ASP A 96 -9.92 -9.97 0.08
CA ASP A 96 -11.06 -10.37 -0.76
C ASP A 96 -12.31 -9.53 -0.48
N LYS A 97 -12.54 -9.16 0.79
CA LYS A 97 -13.68 -8.33 1.19
C LYS A 97 -13.44 -6.84 0.90
N ILE A 98 -12.30 -6.31 1.35
CA ILE A 98 -12.05 -4.86 1.26
C ILE A 98 -11.89 -4.39 -0.18
N PHE A 99 -11.24 -5.16 -1.07
CA PHE A 99 -11.16 -4.84 -2.49
C PHE A 99 -12.52 -4.91 -3.20
N GLY A 100 -13.45 -5.73 -2.70
CA GLY A 100 -14.83 -5.73 -3.16
C GLY A 100 -15.62 -4.49 -2.72
N VAL A 101 -15.37 -3.99 -1.51
CA VAL A 101 -16.12 -2.86 -0.92
C VAL A 101 -15.50 -1.51 -1.27
N ALA A 102 -14.18 -1.40 -1.21
CA ALA A 102 -13.41 -0.15 -1.40
C ALA A 102 -12.71 -0.07 -2.77
N GLY A 103 -12.93 -0.99 -3.71
CA GLY A 103 -12.17 -1.06 -4.96
C GLY A 103 -12.15 0.24 -5.75
N LYS A 104 -13.24 1.02 -5.73
CA LYS A 104 -13.30 2.33 -6.39
C LYS A 104 -12.44 3.40 -5.69
N ASP A 105 -12.34 3.32 -4.36
CA ASP A 105 -11.58 4.24 -3.54
C ASP A 105 -10.08 3.93 -3.61
N LEU A 106 -9.71 2.69 -3.95
CA LEU A 106 -8.34 2.20 -4.13
C LEU A 106 -7.79 2.46 -5.54
N ALA A 107 -8.65 2.40 -6.57
CA ALA A 107 -8.24 2.46 -7.98
C ALA A 107 -7.43 3.73 -8.32
N TYR A 108 -6.36 3.55 -9.09
CA TYR A 108 -5.39 4.58 -9.52
C TYR A 108 -4.54 5.17 -8.39
N LYS A 109 -4.65 4.67 -7.16
CA LYS A 109 -3.74 5.02 -6.07
C LYS A 109 -2.58 4.01 -6.02
N PRO A 110 -1.34 4.45 -5.77
CA PRO A 110 -0.19 3.55 -5.68
C PRO A 110 -0.33 2.51 -4.56
N GLY A 111 0.07 1.28 -4.85
CA GLY A 111 0.11 0.19 -3.88
C GLY A 111 1.47 -0.50 -3.83
N ALA A 112 1.83 -1.06 -2.69
CA ALA A 112 3.03 -1.85 -2.52
C ALA A 112 2.82 -3.00 -1.53
N THR A 113 3.62 -4.05 -1.67
CA THR A 113 3.65 -5.19 -0.75
C THR A 113 4.96 -5.22 0.01
N VAL A 114 4.92 -5.56 1.31
CA VAL A 114 6.08 -5.88 2.14
C VAL A 114 5.87 -7.24 2.78
N VAL A 115 6.88 -8.11 2.70
CA VAL A 115 6.79 -9.48 3.21
C VAL A 115 7.86 -9.72 4.27
N SER A 116 7.48 -10.30 5.40
CA SER A 116 8.43 -10.80 6.38
C SER A 116 8.49 -12.31 6.37
N CYS A 117 9.68 -12.89 6.36
CA CYS A 117 9.83 -14.33 6.44
C CYS A 117 11.09 -14.74 7.21
N ARG A 118 11.04 -15.91 7.81
CA ARG A 118 12.22 -16.49 8.45
C ARG A 118 13.21 -17.05 7.41
N ARG A 119 12.72 -17.65 6.31
CA ARG A 119 13.58 -18.35 5.34
C ARG A 119 13.09 -18.27 3.90
N GLY A 120 11.98 -18.92 3.53
CA GLY A 120 11.52 -19.07 2.16
C GLY A 120 10.04 -18.74 1.97
N GLY A 121 9.61 -18.62 0.70
CA GLY A 121 8.22 -18.33 0.35
C GLY A 121 7.88 -16.84 0.22
N ALA A 122 8.86 -15.94 0.39
CA ALA A 122 8.61 -14.51 0.32
C ALA A 122 8.16 -14.06 -1.09
N SER A 123 8.81 -14.53 -2.15
CA SER A 123 8.48 -14.14 -3.53
C SER A 123 7.05 -14.52 -3.91
N SER A 124 6.60 -15.73 -3.59
CA SER A 124 5.23 -16.16 -3.89
C SER A 124 4.19 -15.39 -3.09
N THR A 125 4.47 -15.08 -1.83
CA THR A 125 3.61 -14.22 -1.00
C THR A 125 3.54 -12.79 -1.54
N PHE A 126 4.67 -12.24 -1.95
CA PHE A 126 4.77 -10.92 -2.57
C PHE A 126 3.94 -10.81 -3.85
N GLU A 127 4.08 -11.79 -4.76
CA GLU A 127 3.31 -11.86 -6.00
C GLU A 127 1.81 -12.04 -5.75
N GLN A 128 1.45 -12.86 -4.75
CA GLN A 128 0.05 -13.07 -4.39
C GLN A 128 -0.65 -11.77 -4.02
N ILE A 129 -0.02 -10.95 -3.17
CA ILE A 129 -0.61 -9.68 -2.73
C ILE A 129 -0.62 -8.65 -3.86
N ASN A 130 0.42 -8.58 -4.67
CA ASN A 130 0.48 -7.65 -5.80
C ASN A 130 -0.65 -7.85 -6.83
N LYS A 131 -1.24 -9.05 -6.92
CA LYS A 131 -2.40 -9.32 -7.79
C LYS A 131 -3.63 -8.49 -7.43
N TYR A 132 -3.83 -8.16 -6.16
CA TYR A 132 -4.92 -7.27 -5.74
C TYR A 132 -4.76 -5.85 -6.31
N PHE A 133 -3.54 -5.35 -6.35
CA PHE A 133 -3.26 -4.03 -6.94
C PHE A 133 -3.46 -4.04 -8.44
N THR A 134 -2.88 -5.02 -9.13
CA THR A 134 -2.88 -5.08 -10.60
C THR A 134 -4.28 -5.26 -11.19
N ILE A 135 -5.16 -6.05 -10.55
CA ILE A 135 -6.55 -6.22 -11.02
C ILE A 135 -7.41 -4.97 -10.78
N ASN A 136 -6.97 -4.07 -9.90
CA ASN A 136 -7.74 -2.90 -9.47
C ASN A 136 -7.20 -1.56 -10.03
N ASN A 137 -6.46 -1.60 -11.14
CA ASN A 137 -5.85 -0.42 -11.78
C ASN A 137 -4.95 0.40 -10.83
N MET A 138 -4.25 -0.24 -9.91
CA MET A 138 -3.34 0.43 -8.98
C MET A 138 -1.91 0.29 -9.48
N PRO A 139 -1.14 1.40 -9.62
CA PRO A 139 0.29 1.31 -9.89
C PRO A 139 1.02 0.59 -8.76
N VAL A 140 1.79 -0.45 -9.09
CA VAL A 140 2.61 -1.17 -8.09
C VAL A 140 3.93 -0.45 -7.92
N VAL A 141 4.24 -0.04 -6.69
CA VAL A 141 5.49 0.64 -6.37
C VAL A 141 6.55 -0.39 -6.02
N SER A 142 7.69 -0.28 -6.71
CA SER A 142 8.89 -1.09 -6.45
C SER A 142 9.89 -0.35 -5.57
N SER A 143 10.86 -1.10 -5.03
CA SER A 143 12.08 -0.58 -4.43
C SER A 143 13.29 -0.92 -5.32
N ASN A 144 14.46 -1.11 -4.70
CA ASN A 144 15.67 -1.60 -5.37
C ASN A 144 15.77 -3.14 -5.42
N TYR A 145 14.85 -3.84 -4.75
CA TYR A 145 14.74 -5.31 -4.73
C TYR A 145 13.29 -5.71 -4.44
N TRP A 146 12.96 -7.02 -4.30
CA TRP A 146 11.67 -7.45 -3.81
C TRP A 146 11.52 -7.06 -2.34
N ASN A 147 10.40 -6.45 -1.98
CA ASN A 147 10.18 -5.86 -0.66
C ASN A 147 9.99 -6.95 0.40
N MET A 148 11.07 -7.51 0.87
CA MET A 148 11.07 -8.55 1.91
C MET A 148 12.09 -8.26 3.00
N VAL A 149 11.80 -8.75 4.20
CA VAL A 149 12.72 -8.75 5.33
C VAL A 149 12.82 -10.15 5.91
N HIS A 150 13.98 -10.48 6.46
CA HIS A 150 14.24 -11.78 7.09
C HIS A 150 14.43 -11.62 8.60
N GLY A 151 13.85 -12.55 9.36
CA GLY A 151 13.96 -12.60 10.80
C GLY A 151 12.80 -13.40 11.42
N ASN A 152 13.05 -13.96 12.59
CA ASN A 152 12.07 -14.68 13.39
C ASN A 152 11.47 -13.79 14.51
N THR A 153 12.19 -12.71 14.83
CA THR A 153 11.78 -11.72 15.83
C THR A 153 11.96 -10.31 15.26
N PRO A 154 11.27 -9.29 15.81
CA PRO A 154 11.50 -7.89 15.43
C PRO A 154 12.97 -7.46 15.54
N ALA A 155 13.68 -7.94 16.56
CA ALA A 155 15.09 -7.63 16.77
C ALA A 155 16.00 -8.22 15.67
N GLU A 156 15.67 -9.40 15.15
CA GLU A 156 16.38 -10.00 14.02
C GLU A 156 16.07 -9.26 12.71
N VAL A 157 14.82 -8.85 12.49
CA VAL A 157 14.44 -8.05 11.30
C VAL A 157 15.24 -6.77 11.21
N VAL A 158 15.49 -6.09 12.33
CA VAL A 158 16.30 -4.87 12.36
C VAL A 158 17.76 -5.13 11.94
N GLN A 159 18.25 -6.36 12.09
CA GLN A 159 19.60 -6.78 11.68
C GLN A 159 19.68 -7.16 10.19
N ASP A 160 18.55 -7.34 9.52
CA ASP A 160 18.48 -7.52 8.06
C ASP A 160 18.68 -6.16 7.37
N GLU A 161 19.93 -5.74 7.24
CA GLU A 161 20.30 -4.43 6.71
C GLU A 161 19.79 -4.22 5.28
N GLU A 162 19.84 -5.26 4.43
CA GLU A 162 19.36 -5.23 3.05
C GLU A 162 17.83 -5.10 3.00
N GLY A 163 17.10 -5.90 3.77
CA GLY A 163 15.64 -5.82 3.85
C GLY A 163 15.18 -4.47 4.41
N MET A 164 15.83 -3.95 5.43
CA MET A 164 15.53 -2.64 6.00
C MET A 164 15.86 -1.50 5.02
N GLN A 165 16.95 -1.61 4.24
CA GLN A 165 17.23 -0.67 3.16
C GLN A 165 16.15 -0.72 2.09
N THR A 166 15.74 -1.91 1.67
CA THR A 166 14.66 -2.13 0.71
C THR A 166 13.35 -1.45 1.17
N CYS A 167 13.01 -1.56 2.45
CA CYS A 167 11.86 -0.87 3.04
C CYS A 167 11.99 0.67 2.96
N ARG A 168 13.19 1.21 3.24
CA ARG A 168 13.43 2.65 3.12
C ARG A 168 13.33 3.14 1.68
N GLU A 169 13.90 2.40 0.73
CA GLU A 169 13.81 2.74 -0.70
C GLU A 169 12.38 2.66 -1.21
N LEU A 170 11.59 1.67 -0.75
CA LEU A 170 10.17 1.61 -1.04
C LEU A 170 9.44 2.88 -0.59
N GLY A 171 9.69 3.34 0.63
CA GLY A 171 9.11 4.59 1.14
C GLY A 171 9.47 5.80 0.30
N LYS A 172 10.74 5.90 -0.14
CA LYS A 172 11.21 6.99 -1.03
C LYS A 172 10.51 6.95 -2.39
N ASN A 173 10.42 5.78 -3.01
CA ASN A 173 9.80 5.60 -4.32
C ASN A 173 8.29 5.88 -4.27
N MET A 174 7.61 5.43 -3.20
CA MET A 174 6.20 5.74 -2.96
C MET A 174 6.00 7.25 -2.80
N ALA A 175 6.80 7.92 -1.99
CA ALA A 175 6.72 9.37 -1.80
C ALA A 175 6.96 10.15 -3.10
N TRP A 176 7.96 9.71 -3.90
CA TRP A 176 8.23 10.31 -5.22
C TRP A 176 7.04 10.17 -6.15
N LEU A 177 6.46 8.95 -6.27
CA LEU A 177 5.32 8.70 -7.16
C LEU A 177 4.08 9.49 -6.73
N LEU A 178 3.78 9.54 -5.42
CA LEU A 178 2.68 10.33 -4.88
C LEU A 178 2.83 11.83 -5.22
N LYS A 179 4.03 12.38 -5.05
CA LYS A 179 4.33 13.77 -5.42
C LYS A 179 4.20 14.02 -6.92
N CYS A 180 4.59 13.06 -7.77
CA CYS A 180 4.40 13.15 -9.23
C CYS A 180 2.91 13.15 -9.60
N ILE A 181 2.11 12.28 -8.99
CA ILE A 181 0.65 12.21 -9.21
C ILE A 181 -0.02 13.53 -8.79
N GLU A 182 0.32 14.04 -7.61
CA GLU A 182 -0.23 15.31 -7.13
C GLU A 182 0.20 16.49 -8.00
N ALA A 183 1.46 16.53 -8.41
CA ALA A 183 1.94 17.56 -9.34
C ALA A 183 1.23 17.47 -10.70
N GLY A 184 1.02 16.27 -11.23
CA GLY A 184 0.26 16.03 -12.45
C GLY A 184 -1.17 16.56 -12.33
N LYS A 185 -1.87 16.20 -11.26
CA LYS A 185 -3.23 16.64 -10.97
C LYS A 185 -3.34 18.17 -10.86
N ASN A 186 -2.39 18.81 -10.17
CA ASN A 186 -2.33 20.27 -10.07
C ASN A 186 -2.04 20.98 -11.40
N ASN A 187 -1.52 20.26 -12.40
CA ASN A 187 -1.31 20.72 -13.75
C ASN A 187 -2.39 20.23 -14.75
N GLY A 188 -3.52 19.71 -14.26
CA GLY A 188 -4.67 19.32 -15.08
C GLY A 188 -4.55 17.93 -15.73
N ILE A 189 -3.61 17.09 -15.28
CA ILE A 189 -3.53 15.70 -15.72
C ILE A 189 -4.52 14.89 -14.90
N GLU A 190 -5.61 14.48 -15.53
CA GLU A 190 -6.66 13.67 -14.91
C GLU A 190 -6.34 12.16 -15.00
N LYS A 191 -6.83 11.40 -14.02
CA LYS A 191 -6.78 9.93 -14.11
C LYS A 191 -7.60 9.44 -15.30
N PRO A 192 -7.23 8.31 -15.94
CA PRO A 192 -7.98 7.76 -17.05
C PRO A 192 -9.45 7.49 -16.69
N VAL A 193 -10.35 7.78 -17.64
CA VAL A 193 -11.75 7.36 -17.52
C VAL A 193 -11.82 5.88 -17.89
N ALA A 194 -12.26 5.05 -16.94
CA ALA A 194 -12.40 3.63 -17.19
C ALA A 194 -13.52 3.37 -18.19
N GLU A 195 -13.27 2.50 -19.17
CA GLU A 195 -14.31 1.99 -20.06
C GLU A 195 -15.32 1.12 -19.29
N ALA A 196 -16.52 0.97 -19.85
CA ALA A 196 -17.49 0.00 -19.32
C ALA A 196 -16.90 -1.41 -19.36
N LYS A 197 -16.90 -2.09 -18.22
CA LYS A 197 -16.28 -3.42 -18.11
C LYS A 197 -17.04 -4.45 -18.95
N VAL A 198 -16.41 -4.97 -19.99
CA VAL A 198 -16.92 -6.12 -20.75
C VAL A 198 -16.60 -7.40 -19.95
N LYS A 199 -17.64 -8.21 -19.75
CA LYS A 199 -17.52 -9.52 -19.10
C LYS A 199 -17.78 -10.60 -20.14
N THR A 200 -16.82 -11.49 -20.33
CA THR A 200 -16.97 -12.68 -21.16
C THR A 200 -17.05 -13.92 -20.27
N ASN A 201 -17.86 -14.87 -20.69
CA ASN A 201 -17.93 -16.20 -20.09
C ASN A 201 -17.48 -17.23 -21.12
N TYR A 202 -16.54 -18.10 -20.76
CA TYR A 202 -16.05 -19.18 -21.64
C TYR A 202 -17.08 -20.31 -21.84
N ILE A 203 -18.11 -20.36 -21.03
CA ILE A 203 -19.22 -21.29 -21.16
C ILE A 203 -20.26 -20.63 -22.08
N ARG A 204 -20.45 -21.21 -23.27
CA ARG A 204 -21.45 -20.76 -24.25
C ARG A 204 -22.67 -21.66 -24.20
#